data_b0a3e24107ed37846d6ac2e8a4c5822b
#
_entry.id   b0a3e24107ed37846d6ac2e8a4c5822b
#
_cell.length_a   1.000
_cell.length_b   1.000
_cell.length_c   1.000
_cell.angle_alpha   90.00
_cell.angle_beta   90.00
_cell.angle_gamma   90.00
#
_symmetry.space_group_name_H-M   'P 1'
#
loop_
_entity.id
_entity.type
_entity.pdbx_description
1 polymer ?
#
loop_
_entity_poly.entity_id
_entity_poly.type
_entity_poly.pdbx_seq_one_letter_code
_entity_poly.pdbx_strand_id
1 'polypeptide(L)'
;MNMRTPLRSLVLATACLAFAPAGWPASFHGTVTLPDGRPAFGAMVSVFNAERNQKQTVYTAADGSYAIVTPYSGSLDVRARLANHDDALVTVDAPTGATSRLDLALRAFADPQGASDALSASAHNAVLPWKRADDRHVFVSQCNYCHQIGNSTTRAPRSHDAWLTAINKMEGYLAMVTKAQSIRFASTLEKGFDGQPLKATHDYGPTPELARAKVEEWQIGDGFSFIHDMDVAEDGKFYGTDEGHDVLWVLDPRTGGIERHELPKSDLPRGGLFSGMHLAIGIFTGSHGPHSMAQTKDGRIWITNALSSTIMSFDPRTKQFETFPVPGDALYPHTIRVDRDDVLWFTIVASNQIGRFDPKTEQMTVMRLPSNGFFRWVSDMLFPTLLRIASWFPDEALLLDFSHHRFLGYTVLAFPYGIDVNPKDGSVWYAKLYANRIGRIDPKTLEVTEYETPLKGPRRPRFDSDGIFWIPSFDEGALMRFDPATVQFESWKVPGVAPGEYETPYALNVHRPTGEVWMAANNSDRILRFSPATKTFRSYPSPTRVTFLRDFSFTKDGRVCSSQSNLPAYAIEGAVPAYICVDPTGGERDRAAVATVPADVSGGSTATRAQ
;
A
#
# COMPACT_ATOMS: atom_id res chain seq x y z
N MET A 1 14.46 -50.14 -71.68
CA MET A 1 15.56 -49.78 -70.80
C MET A 1 14.94 -49.09 -69.55
N ASN A 2 14.80 -49.85 -68.48
CA ASN A 2 14.11 -49.45 -67.27
C ASN A 2 15.08 -48.69 -66.34
N MET A 3 14.71 -47.47 -65.92
CA MET A 3 15.36 -46.83 -64.79
C MET A 3 14.30 -46.56 -63.70
N ARG A 4 14.39 -47.30 -62.60
CA ARG A 4 13.61 -47.14 -61.38
C ARG A 4 14.31 -46.10 -60.51
N THR A 5 13.58 -45.04 -60.12
CA THR A 5 13.96 -44.07 -59.12
C THR A 5 13.44 -44.51 -57.75
N PRO A 6 14.21 -44.48 -56.66
CA PRO A 6 13.71 -44.87 -55.33
C PRO A 6 12.99 -43.70 -54.65
N LEU A 7 11.79 -44.00 -54.14
CA LEU A 7 11.02 -43.15 -53.20
C LEU A 7 11.82 -43.01 -51.89
N ARG A 8 12.17 -41.80 -51.52
CA ARG A 8 12.64 -41.47 -50.16
C ARG A 8 11.44 -41.23 -49.28
N SER A 9 11.23 -42.10 -48.30
CA SER A 9 10.25 -41.94 -47.25
C SER A 9 10.67 -40.81 -46.30
N LEU A 10 9.88 -39.74 -46.27
CA LEU A 10 10.00 -38.65 -45.30
C LEU A 10 9.35 -39.08 -43.97
N VAL A 11 10.15 -39.39 -42.97
CA VAL A 11 9.66 -39.64 -41.61
C VAL A 11 9.41 -38.30 -40.97
N LEU A 12 8.12 -37.91 -40.86
CA LEU A 12 7.72 -36.77 -40.01
C LEU A 12 7.90 -37.17 -38.56
N ALA A 13 8.94 -36.66 -37.90
CA ALA A 13 9.06 -36.71 -36.47
C ALA A 13 8.08 -35.71 -35.85
N THR A 14 6.94 -36.21 -35.38
CA THR A 14 5.99 -35.44 -34.57
C THR A 14 6.64 -35.22 -33.21
N ALA A 15 7.20 -34.02 -32.97
CA ALA A 15 7.63 -33.60 -31.64
C ALA A 15 6.36 -33.42 -30.79
N CYS A 16 6.03 -34.41 -29.97
CA CYS A 16 5.12 -34.23 -28.87
C CYS A 16 5.78 -33.25 -27.87
N LEU A 17 5.37 -31.99 -27.94
CA LEU A 17 5.54 -31.06 -26.84
C LEU A 17 4.75 -31.64 -25.67
N ALA A 18 5.44 -32.34 -24.78
CA ALA A 18 4.92 -32.71 -23.49
C ALA A 18 4.66 -31.39 -22.74
N PHE A 19 3.41 -30.95 -22.72
CA PHE A 19 2.96 -30.03 -21.68
C PHE A 19 3.23 -30.76 -20.36
N ALA A 20 4.21 -30.28 -19.60
CA ALA A 20 4.35 -30.71 -18.21
C ALA A 20 2.98 -30.44 -17.56
N PRO A 21 2.34 -31.44 -16.92
CA PRO A 21 1.12 -31.18 -16.20
C PRO A 21 1.42 -30.10 -15.16
N ALA A 22 0.55 -29.10 -15.03
CA ALA A 22 0.60 -28.15 -13.92
C ALA A 22 0.74 -29.00 -12.66
N GLY A 23 1.88 -28.86 -11.96
CA GLY A 23 2.22 -29.72 -10.82
C GLY A 23 1.09 -29.64 -9.80
N TRP A 24 0.71 -30.76 -9.24
CA TRP A 24 -0.28 -30.81 -8.16
C TRP A 24 0.25 -29.96 -7.00
N PRO A 25 -0.59 -29.06 -6.42
CA PRO A 25 -0.14 -28.18 -5.34
C PRO A 25 0.32 -29.00 -4.12
N ALA A 26 1.37 -28.56 -3.45
CA ALA A 26 1.72 -29.12 -2.14
C ALA A 26 0.76 -28.55 -1.09
N SER A 27 0.50 -29.34 -0.04
CA SER A 27 -0.34 -28.89 1.05
C SER A 27 0.25 -29.25 2.42
N PHE A 28 -0.02 -28.38 3.39
CA PHE A 28 0.36 -28.59 4.79
C PHE A 28 -0.87 -28.45 5.67
N HIS A 29 -0.93 -29.25 6.73
CA HIS A 29 -1.92 -29.14 7.78
C HIS A 29 -1.30 -29.52 9.13
N GLY A 30 -1.89 -29.06 10.20
CA GLY A 30 -1.39 -29.35 11.54
C GLY A 30 -1.96 -28.38 12.57
N THR A 31 -1.27 -28.27 13.68
CA THR A 31 -1.63 -27.37 14.77
C THR A 31 -0.48 -26.44 15.11
N VAL A 32 -0.82 -25.23 15.56
CA VAL A 32 0.14 -24.29 16.16
C VAL A 32 -0.19 -24.20 17.64
N THR A 33 0.84 -24.36 18.49
CA THR A 33 0.70 -24.27 19.95
C THR A 33 1.51 -23.12 20.52
N LEU A 34 1.02 -22.57 21.62
CA LEU A 34 1.72 -21.60 22.49
C LEU A 34 2.80 -22.33 23.31
N PRO A 35 3.74 -21.61 23.94
CA PRO A 35 4.78 -22.19 24.78
C PRO A 35 4.25 -23.05 25.94
N ASP A 36 3.04 -22.81 26.40
CA ASP A 36 2.36 -23.56 27.46
C ASP A 36 1.53 -24.75 26.93
N GLY A 37 1.60 -25.04 25.63
CA GLY A 37 0.89 -26.15 24.99
C GLY A 37 -0.56 -25.83 24.59
N ARG A 38 -1.10 -24.66 24.94
CA ARG A 38 -2.45 -24.26 24.48
C ARG A 38 -2.48 -23.99 22.98
N PRO A 39 -3.64 -24.13 22.32
CA PRO A 39 -3.81 -23.75 20.92
C PRO A 39 -3.49 -22.28 20.69
N ALA A 40 -2.77 -21.97 19.60
CA ALA A 40 -2.48 -20.61 19.17
C ALA A 40 -3.55 -20.12 18.18
N PHE A 41 -4.61 -19.49 18.68
CA PHE A 41 -5.68 -18.94 17.83
C PHE A 41 -5.23 -17.69 17.07
N GLY A 42 -5.50 -17.63 15.75
CA GLY A 42 -5.17 -16.49 14.90
C GLY A 42 -3.68 -16.38 14.53
N ALA A 43 -2.89 -17.43 14.80
CA ALA A 43 -1.50 -17.48 14.36
C ALA A 43 -1.44 -17.55 12.83
N MET A 44 -0.52 -16.78 12.23
CA MET A 44 -0.23 -16.75 10.81
C MET A 44 0.71 -17.90 10.44
N VAL A 45 0.29 -18.82 9.58
CA VAL A 45 1.15 -19.88 9.04
C VAL A 45 1.46 -19.54 7.60
N SER A 46 2.72 -19.19 7.35
CA SER A 46 3.23 -18.75 6.03
C SER A 46 4.10 -19.83 5.42
N VAL A 47 3.85 -20.16 4.15
CA VAL A 47 4.72 -21.00 3.33
C VAL A 47 5.39 -20.09 2.30
N PHE A 48 6.73 -20.13 2.27
CA PHE A 48 7.55 -19.37 1.32
C PHE A 48 7.94 -20.29 0.16
N ASN A 49 7.99 -19.74 -1.06
CA ASN A 49 8.63 -20.44 -2.16
C ASN A 49 10.15 -20.57 -1.94
N ALA A 50 10.82 -21.38 -2.76
CA ALA A 50 12.26 -21.67 -2.59
C ALA A 50 13.13 -20.40 -2.66
N GLU A 51 12.78 -19.44 -3.49
CA GLU A 51 13.47 -18.15 -3.66
C GLU A 51 13.13 -17.13 -2.55
N ARG A 52 12.14 -17.43 -1.70
CA ARG A 52 11.58 -16.58 -0.65
C ARG A 52 11.03 -15.22 -1.13
N ASN A 53 10.72 -15.11 -2.41
CA ASN A 53 10.15 -13.89 -3.01
C ASN A 53 8.62 -13.93 -3.13
N GLN A 54 8.00 -15.07 -2.81
CA GLN A 54 6.55 -15.25 -2.75
C GLN A 54 6.20 -16.04 -1.48
N LYS A 55 5.05 -15.73 -0.90
CA LYS A 55 4.51 -16.52 0.22
C LYS A 55 3.00 -16.53 0.23
N GLN A 56 2.46 -17.60 0.78
CA GLN A 56 1.04 -17.75 1.09
C GLN A 56 0.87 -17.98 2.58
N THR A 57 -0.15 -17.40 3.17
CA THR A 57 -0.39 -17.42 4.62
C THR A 57 -1.86 -17.71 4.91
N VAL A 58 -2.12 -18.58 5.86
CA VAL A 58 -3.43 -18.81 6.46
C VAL A 58 -3.38 -18.52 7.96
N TYR A 59 -4.54 -18.42 8.59
CA TYR A 59 -4.64 -18.18 10.03
C TYR A 59 -5.19 -19.43 10.73
N THR A 60 -4.68 -19.70 11.93
CA THR A 60 -5.16 -20.84 12.73
C THR A 60 -6.56 -20.60 13.29
N ALA A 61 -7.34 -21.67 13.39
CA ALA A 61 -8.63 -21.68 14.07
C ALA A 61 -8.48 -21.64 15.60
N ALA A 62 -9.59 -21.59 16.32
CA ALA A 62 -9.60 -21.52 17.80
C ALA A 62 -8.92 -22.73 18.49
N ASP A 63 -8.91 -23.87 17.84
CA ASP A 63 -8.21 -25.09 18.29
C ASP A 63 -6.74 -25.14 17.86
N GLY A 64 -6.21 -24.07 17.27
CA GLY A 64 -4.85 -23.98 16.74
C GLY A 64 -4.65 -24.69 15.40
N SER A 65 -5.67 -25.33 14.83
CA SER A 65 -5.55 -26.05 13.56
C SER A 65 -5.42 -25.12 12.37
N TYR A 66 -4.67 -25.57 11.35
CA TYR A 66 -4.55 -24.89 10.07
C TYR A 66 -4.49 -25.88 8.90
N ALA A 67 -4.81 -25.42 7.71
CA ALA A 67 -4.52 -26.10 6.45
C ALA A 67 -4.20 -25.05 5.39
N ILE A 68 -3.19 -25.32 4.57
CA ILE A 68 -2.75 -24.46 3.48
C ILE A 68 -2.40 -25.28 2.26
N VAL A 69 -2.90 -24.87 1.11
CA VAL A 69 -2.56 -25.40 -0.21
C VAL A 69 -1.73 -24.36 -0.94
N THR A 70 -0.57 -24.76 -1.46
CA THR A 70 0.35 -23.84 -2.11
C THR A 70 0.84 -24.38 -3.46
N PRO A 71 1.04 -23.54 -4.49
CA PRO A 71 1.61 -23.96 -5.77
C PRO A 71 3.13 -24.27 -5.67
N TYR A 72 3.75 -24.03 -4.52
CA TYR A 72 5.19 -24.20 -4.32
C TYR A 72 5.54 -25.66 -4.07
N SER A 73 6.76 -26.06 -4.46
CA SER A 73 7.33 -27.39 -4.22
C SER A 73 8.85 -27.28 -4.01
N GLY A 74 9.47 -28.35 -3.52
CA GLY A 74 10.89 -28.39 -3.19
C GLY A 74 11.16 -28.06 -1.73
N SER A 75 12.30 -27.48 -1.43
CA SER A 75 12.67 -27.04 -0.08
C SER A 75 11.95 -25.74 0.26
N LEU A 76 10.96 -25.81 1.14
CA LEU A 76 10.08 -24.70 1.51
C LEU A 76 10.27 -24.30 2.97
N ASP A 77 10.31 -23.02 3.25
CA ASP A 77 10.23 -22.52 4.61
C ASP A 77 8.77 -22.34 5.04
N VAL A 78 8.45 -22.87 6.22
CA VAL A 78 7.14 -22.71 6.86
C VAL A 78 7.33 -22.00 8.18
N ARG A 79 6.64 -20.84 8.34
CA ARG A 79 6.73 -19.99 9.53
C ARG A 79 5.38 -19.87 10.21
N ALA A 80 5.34 -20.13 11.53
CA ALA A 80 4.21 -19.70 12.37
C ALA A 80 4.58 -18.41 13.09
N ARG A 81 3.68 -17.41 13.08
CA ARG A 81 3.82 -16.10 13.73
C ARG A 81 2.56 -15.74 14.50
N LEU A 82 2.72 -15.26 15.72
CA LEU A 82 1.64 -14.67 16.52
C LEU A 82 2.18 -13.48 17.31
N ALA A 83 1.36 -12.46 17.52
CA ALA A 83 1.72 -11.32 18.38
C ALA A 83 2.19 -11.81 19.76
N ASN A 84 3.18 -11.12 20.32
CA ASN A 84 3.79 -11.40 21.62
C ASN A 84 4.58 -12.72 21.73
N HIS A 85 4.83 -13.41 20.61
CA HIS A 85 5.60 -14.66 20.57
C HIS A 85 6.69 -14.58 19.53
N ASP A 86 7.81 -15.29 19.79
CA ASP A 86 8.86 -15.51 18.79
C ASP A 86 8.38 -16.47 17.70
N ASP A 87 8.80 -16.19 16.46
CA ASP A 87 8.40 -16.98 15.30
C ASP A 87 8.93 -18.40 15.40
N ALA A 88 8.11 -19.38 14.99
CA ALA A 88 8.57 -20.73 14.72
C ALA A 88 8.82 -20.89 13.21
N LEU A 89 10.05 -21.23 12.83
CA LEU A 89 10.47 -21.42 11.44
C LEU A 89 11.04 -22.83 11.26
N VAL A 90 10.57 -23.54 10.24
CA VAL A 90 11.08 -24.86 9.84
C VAL A 90 11.23 -24.90 8.33
N THR A 91 12.26 -25.61 7.84
CA THR A 91 12.41 -25.93 6.42
C THR A 91 11.94 -27.35 6.17
N VAL A 92 11.10 -27.54 5.15
CA VAL A 92 10.47 -28.82 4.82
C VAL A 92 10.69 -29.12 3.34
N ASP A 93 11.07 -30.35 3.02
CA ASP A 93 11.06 -30.82 1.63
C ASP A 93 9.63 -31.25 1.26
N ALA A 94 9.05 -30.56 0.29
CA ALA A 94 7.68 -30.72 -0.16
C ALA A 94 7.63 -31.13 -1.64
N PRO A 95 7.61 -32.43 -1.95
CA PRO A 95 7.40 -32.88 -3.32
C PRO A 95 6.06 -32.38 -3.88
N THR A 96 6.01 -32.19 -5.19
CA THR A 96 4.78 -31.84 -5.91
C THR A 96 3.65 -32.80 -5.57
N GLY A 97 2.49 -32.29 -5.18
CA GLY A 97 1.30 -33.07 -4.82
C GLY A 97 1.34 -33.68 -3.40
N ALA A 98 2.39 -33.43 -2.64
CA ALA A 98 2.48 -33.96 -1.29
C ALA A 98 1.52 -33.23 -0.33
N THR A 99 0.88 -34.01 0.55
CA THR A 99 0.17 -33.50 1.72
C THR A 99 0.95 -33.89 2.97
N SER A 100 1.42 -32.91 3.72
CA SER A 100 2.27 -33.13 4.88
C SER A 100 1.63 -32.61 6.16
N ARG A 101 1.67 -33.39 7.23
CA ARG A 101 1.33 -32.91 8.57
C ARG A 101 2.54 -32.21 9.19
N LEU A 102 2.33 -30.98 9.66
CA LEU A 102 3.38 -30.18 10.29
C LEU A 102 2.79 -29.43 11.49
N ASP A 103 3.12 -29.89 12.69
CA ASP A 103 2.76 -29.23 13.93
C ASP A 103 3.88 -28.26 14.32
N LEU A 104 3.53 -27.02 14.67
CA LEU A 104 4.45 -25.92 14.97
C LEU A 104 4.24 -25.45 16.41
N ALA A 105 5.33 -25.16 17.13
CA ALA A 105 5.28 -24.62 18.48
C ALA A 105 5.93 -23.23 18.52
N LEU A 106 5.17 -22.22 18.86
CA LEU A 106 5.67 -20.86 19.12
C LEU A 106 6.54 -20.86 20.37
N ARG A 107 7.43 -19.89 20.44
CA ARG A 107 8.32 -19.72 21.60
C ARG A 107 8.07 -18.37 22.27
N ALA A 108 8.40 -18.28 23.54
CA ALA A 108 8.56 -16.99 24.19
C ALA A 108 9.80 -16.29 23.62
N PHE A 109 9.79 -14.97 23.52
CA PHE A 109 11.00 -14.22 23.16
C PHE A 109 12.13 -14.50 24.15
N ALA A 110 13.31 -14.77 23.62
CA ALA A 110 14.50 -15.04 24.44
C ALA A 110 15.00 -13.77 25.15
N ASP A 111 14.79 -12.61 24.55
CA ASP A 111 15.23 -11.32 25.08
C ASP A 111 14.15 -10.22 24.95
N PRO A 112 14.16 -9.21 25.84
CA PRO A 112 13.20 -8.11 25.78
C PRO A 112 13.32 -7.24 24.54
N GLN A 113 14.51 -7.13 23.92
CA GLN A 113 14.70 -6.31 22.72
C GLN A 113 14.00 -6.96 21.52
N GLY A 114 14.15 -8.26 21.33
CA GLY A 114 13.44 -9.00 20.30
C GLY A 114 11.91 -8.90 20.45
N ALA A 115 11.42 -8.98 21.69
CA ALA A 115 9.99 -8.75 21.97
C ALA A 115 9.55 -7.33 21.58
N SER A 116 10.33 -6.31 21.92
CA SER A 116 10.07 -4.91 21.56
C SER A 116 10.12 -4.69 20.05
N ASP A 117 11.08 -5.30 19.35
CA ASP A 117 11.24 -5.17 17.89
C ASP A 117 10.10 -5.82 17.11
N ALA A 118 9.46 -6.82 17.70
CA ALA A 118 8.29 -7.48 17.10
C ALA A 118 6.98 -6.70 17.25
N LEU A 119 6.94 -5.67 18.12
CA LEU A 119 5.77 -4.81 18.28
C LEU A 119 5.58 -3.88 17.09
N SER A 120 4.34 -3.49 16.84
CA SER A 120 3.98 -2.55 15.79
C SER A 120 4.49 -1.12 16.04
N ALA A 121 4.55 -0.31 15.00
CA ALA A 121 4.88 1.10 15.12
C ALA A 121 3.91 1.85 16.06
N SER A 122 2.63 1.48 16.09
CA SER A 122 1.64 2.13 16.95
C SER A 122 1.97 1.99 18.43
N ALA A 123 2.51 0.83 18.87
CA ALA A 123 2.97 0.62 20.24
C ALA A 123 4.12 1.55 20.63
N HIS A 124 5.13 1.64 19.75
CA HIS A 124 6.27 2.52 19.98
C HIS A 124 5.88 4.00 19.94
N ASN A 125 4.94 4.39 19.06
CA ASN A 125 4.41 5.76 19.01
C ASN A 125 3.59 6.12 20.27
N ALA A 126 2.93 5.16 20.90
CA ALA A 126 2.09 5.38 22.07
C ALA A 126 2.88 5.87 23.30
N VAL A 127 4.18 5.55 23.38
CA VAL A 127 5.05 5.98 24.49
C VAL A 127 5.65 7.37 24.32
N LEU A 128 5.46 8.02 23.17
CA LEU A 128 5.99 9.35 22.92
C LEU A 128 5.36 10.37 23.90
N PRO A 129 6.18 11.10 24.71
CA PRO A 129 5.69 11.96 25.78
C PRO A 129 5.21 13.32 25.27
N TRP A 130 4.11 13.33 24.52
CA TRP A 130 3.53 14.56 23.97
C TRP A 130 3.06 15.51 25.07
N LYS A 131 3.57 16.73 25.03
CA LYS A 131 3.13 17.81 25.93
C LYS A 131 1.92 18.58 25.39
N ARG A 132 1.66 18.49 24.09
CA ARG A 132 0.58 19.20 23.39
C ARG A 132 -0.14 18.23 22.45
N ALA A 133 -1.45 18.19 22.53
CA ALA A 133 -2.27 17.38 21.63
C ALA A 133 -2.08 17.79 20.16
N ASP A 134 -1.95 19.11 19.89
CA ASP A 134 -1.71 19.62 18.53
C ASP A 134 -0.38 19.12 17.94
N ASP A 135 0.67 18.99 18.77
CA ASP A 135 1.95 18.47 18.29
C ASP A 135 1.85 17.01 17.88
N ARG A 136 1.12 16.18 18.64
CA ARG A 136 0.82 14.79 18.27
C ARG A 136 0.05 14.72 16.96
N HIS A 137 -0.97 15.56 16.81
CA HIS A 137 -1.77 15.62 15.58
C HIS A 137 -0.91 15.95 14.35
N VAL A 138 -0.07 16.98 14.45
CA VAL A 138 0.84 17.36 13.36
C VAL A 138 1.88 16.28 13.11
N PHE A 139 2.41 15.62 14.14
CA PHE A 139 3.33 14.51 13.97
C PHE A 139 2.71 13.36 13.19
N VAL A 140 1.49 12.95 13.55
CA VAL A 140 0.77 11.90 12.82
C VAL A 140 0.54 12.27 11.36
N SER A 141 0.07 13.49 11.11
CA SER A 141 -0.27 13.95 9.75
C SER A 141 0.96 14.20 8.86
N GLN A 142 2.11 14.54 9.44
CA GLN A 142 3.30 14.91 8.68
C GLN A 142 4.43 13.88 8.74
N CYS A 143 4.58 13.14 9.85
CA CYS A 143 5.67 12.19 10.00
C CYS A 143 5.26 10.74 9.66
N ASN A 144 3.99 10.34 9.88
CA ASN A 144 3.46 9.05 9.43
C ASN A 144 2.87 9.12 8.01
N TYR A 145 3.18 10.16 7.28
CA TYR A 145 2.60 10.47 5.98
C TYR A 145 3.04 9.51 4.87
N CYS A 146 4.31 9.13 4.85
CA CYS A 146 4.92 8.31 3.81
C CYS A 146 5.30 6.91 4.29
N HIS A 147 5.67 6.75 5.57
CA HIS A 147 6.16 5.52 6.16
C HIS A 147 5.79 5.42 7.63
N GLN A 148 5.92 4.22 8.20
CA GLN A 148 5.77 4.03 9.65
C GLN A 148 6.87 4.75 10.42
N ILE A 149 6.50 5.39 11.52
CA ILE A 149 7.43 5.90 12.54
C ILE A 149 7.28 5.01 13.77
N GLY A 150 8.40 4.62 14.40
CA GLY A 150 8.40 3.72 15.55
C GLY A 150 8.79 2.27 15.23
N ASN A 151 9.12 1.97 13.97
CA ASN A 151 9.78 0.70 13.63
C ASN A 151 11.25 0.72 14.07
N SER A 152 11.95 -0.42 14.04
CA SER A 152 13.34 -0.55 14.50
C SER A 152 14.32 0.44 13.84
N THR A 153 14.10 0.81 12.58
CA THR A 153 14.93 1.77 11.85
C THR A 153 14.66 3.21 12.30
N THR A 154 13.39 3.60 12.43
CA THR A 154 13.01 4.99 12.72
C THR A 154 13.06 5.34 14.21
N ARG A 155 12.96 4.37 15.14
CA ARG A 155 13.00 4.59 16.59
C ARG A 155 14.37 4.40 17.23
N ALA A 156 15.43 4.19 16.45
CA ALA A 156 16.77 4.09 17.01
C ALA A 156 17.11 5.32 17.85
N PRO A 157 17.74 5.15 19.01
CA PRO A 157 18.08 6.26 19.92
C PRO A 157 18.94 7.31 19.22
N ARG A 158 18.58 8.57 19.38
CA ARG A 158 19.31 9.73 18.82
C ARG A 158 19.27 10.87 19.82
N SER A 159 20.34 11.67 19.84
CA SER A 159 20.33 12.95 20.55
C SER A 159 19.31 13.92 19.94
N HIS A 160 18.94 14.95 20.68
CA HIS A 160 18.09 16.03 20.20
C HIS A 160 18.52 16.58 18.82
N ASP A 161 19.82 16.87 18.66
CA ASP A 161 20.36 17.46 17.43
C ASP A 161 20.32 16.46 16.25
N ALA A 162 20.57 15.17 16.53
CA ALA A 162 20.45 14.12 15.52
C ALA A 162 18.98 13.91 15.09
N TRP A 163 18.03 14.02 16.03
CA TRP A 163 16.60 14.01 15.70
C TRP A 163 16.20 15.25 14.90
N LEU A 164 16.70 16.44 15.27
CA LEU A 164 16.43 17.66 14.51
C LEU A 164 16.96 17.57 13.07
N THR A 165 18.18 17.00 12.89
CA THR A 165 18.72 16.72 11.57
C THR A 165 17.84 15.77 10.75
N ALA A 166 17.34 14.68 11.39
CA ALA A 166 16.44 13.75 10.71
C ALA A 166 15.10 14.41 10.31
N ILE A 167 14.52 15.23 11.20
CA ILE A 167 13.30 15.98 10.91
C ILE A 167 13.55 16.96 9.76
N ASN A 168 14.64 17.73 9.76
CA ASN A 168 14.98 18.64 8.69
C ASN A 168 15.13 17.92 7.34
N LYS A 169 15.69 16.70 7.34
CA LYS A 169 15.74 15.88 6.14
C LYS A 169 14.34 15.50 5.64
N MET A 170 13.43 15.10 6.55
CA MET A 170 12.04 14.78 6.17
C MET A 170 11.28 16.01 5.66
N GLU A 171 11.62 17.18 6.12
CA GLU A 171 11.08 18.44 5.61
C GLU A 171 11.49 18.69 4.16
N GLY A 172 12.70 18.30 3.77
CA GLY A 172 13.11 18.24 2.36
C GLY A 172 12.25 17.27 1.52
N TYR A 173 11.58 16.32 2.16
CA TYR A 173 10.59 15.41 1.56
C TYR A 173 9.14 15.89 1.78
N LEU A 174 8.91 17.18 1.95
CA LEU A 174 7.59 17.81 2.12
C LEU A 174 6.87 17.49 3.44
N ALA A 175 7.56 17.02 4.48
CA ALA A 175 7.00 17.03 5.82
C ALA A 175 6.91 18.48 6.30
N MET A 176 5.72 19.07 6.29
CA MET A 176 5.49 20.49 6.51
C MET A 176 5.24 20.81 7.98
N VAL A 177 6.30 20.92 8.77
CA VAL A 177 6.24 21.32 10.17
C VAL A 177 6.91 22.69 10.37
N THR A 178 6.47 23.43 11.39
CA THR A 178 7.11 24.69 11.74
C THR A 178 8.43 24.46 12.46
N LYS A 179 9.38 25.41 12.40
CA LYS A 179 10.64 25.34 13.13
C LYS A 179 10.44 25.06 14.63
N ALA A 180 9.44 25.70 15.25
CA ALA A 180 9.11 25.48 16.64
C ALA A 180 8.59 24.05 16.92
N GLN A 181 7.83 23.47 16.00
CA GLN A 181 7.40 22.08 16.08
C GLN A 181 8.56 21.10 15.92
N SER A 182 9.48 21.34 14.96
CA SER A 182 10.67 20.50 14.76
C SER A 182 11.49 20.36 16.04
N ILE A 183 11.75 21.47 16.75
CA ILE A 183 12.49 21.48 18.03
C ILE A 183 11.72 20.68 19.09
N ARG A 184 10.41 20.85 19.20
CA ARG A 184 9.61 20.09 20.18
C ARG A 184 9.52 18.61 19.83
N PHE A 185 9.40 18.28 18.55
CA PHE A 185 9.41 16.89 18.08
C PHE A 185 10.73 16.22 18.38
N ALA A 186 11.87 16.86 18.07
CA ALA A 186 13.19 16.34 18.42
C ALA A 186 13.31 16.03 19.92
N SER A 187 12.84 16.93 20.79
CA SER A 187 12.83 16.72 22.25
C SER A 187 11.89 15.60 22.69
N THR A 188 10.76 15.41 22.00
CA THR A 188 9.80 14.33 22.29
C THR A 188 10.35 12.96 21.85
N LEU A 189 10.94 12.91 20.65
CA LEU A 189 11.52 11.69 20.09
C LEU A 189 12.76 11.21 20.88
N GLU A 190 13.65 12.13 21.29
CA GLU A 190 14.80 11.81 22.14
C GLU A 190 14.38 11.13 23.44
N LYS A 191 13.30 11.60 24.05
CA LYS A 191 12.78 11.05 25.32
C LYS A 191 11.96 9.78 25.15
N GLY A 192 11.25 9.65 24.05
CA GLY A 192 10.34 8.54 23.82
C GLY A 192 10.99 7.36 23.10
N PHE A 193 12.05 7.61 22.32
CA PHE A 193 12.85 6.59 21.64
C PHE A 193 14.25 6.51 22.26
N ASP A 194 14.31 6.14 23.53
CA ASP A 194 15.53 6.10 24.34
C ASP A 194 16.32 4.78 24.22
N GLY A 195 15.85 3.85 23.40
CA GLY A 195 16.48 2.55 23.15
C GLY A 195 16.09 1.47 24.16
N GLN A 196 15.28 1.79 25.16
CA GLN A 196 14.81 0.76 26.09
C GLN A 196 13.75 -0.13 25.43
N PRO A 197 13.79 -1.46 25.68
CA PRO A 197 12.76 -2.37 25.20
C PRO A 197 11.39 -1.98 25.73
N LEU A 198 10.42 -1.85 24.81
CA LEU A 198 9.03 -1.59 25.16
C LEU A 198 8.35 -2.86 25.68
N LYS A 199 7.71 -2.78 26.85
CA LYS A 199 6.90 -3.86 27.41
C LYS A 199 5.42 -3.58 27.11
N ALA A 200 4.92 -4.17 26.05
CA ALA A 200 3.50 -4.10 25.68
C ALA A 200 3.03 -5.46 25.16
N THR A 201 1.74 -5.69 25.21
CA THR A 201 1.08 -6.85 24.61
C THR A 201 0.07 -6.37 23.61
N HIS A 202 0.10 -6.95 22.41
CA HIS A 202 -0.85 -6.66 21.36
C HIS A 202 -1.88 -7.78 21.24
N ASP A 203 -3.14 -7.40 21.06
CA ASP A 203 -4.20 -8.30 20.64
C ASP A 203 -4.80 -7.78 19.34
N TYR A 204 -4.62 -8.55 18.27
CA TYR A 204 -5.25 -8.25 16.98
C TYR A 204 -6.74 -8.63 16.93
N GLY A 205 -7.30 -9.16 18.02
CA GLY A 205 -8.70 -9.54 18.14
C GLY A 205 -9.09 -10.62 17.13
N PRO A 206 -8.43 -11.80 17.12
CA PRO A 206 -8.75 -12.83 16.15
C PRO A 206 -10.20 -13.28 16.31
N THR A 207 -10.88 -13.42 15.18
CA THR A 207 -12.26 -13.92 15.12
C THR A 207 -12.31 -15.22 14.35
N PRO A 208 -13.36 -16.06 14.51
CA PRO A 208 -13.49 -17.29 13.73
C PRO A 208 -13.42 -17.09 12.22
N GLU A 209 -13.85 -15.93 11.73
CA GLU A 209 -13.77 -15.59 10.31
C GLU A 209 -12.34 -15.37 9.83
N LEU A 210 -11.41 -14.95 10.70
CA LEU A 210 -10.01 -14.82 10.35
C LEU A 210 -9.42 -16.13 9.84
N ALA A 211 -9.76 -17.25 10.46
CA ALA A 211 -9.30 -18.58 10.04
C ALA A 211 -9.82 -19.00 8.64
N ARG A 212 -10.80 -18.30 8.09
CA ARG A 212 -11.30 -18.54 6.72
C ARG A 212 -10.45 -17.86 5.66
N ALA A 213 -9.66 -16.87 6.05
CA ALA A 213 -8.89 -16.03 5.13
C ALA A 213 -7.56 -16.66 4.73
N LYS A 214 -7.07 -16.24 3.56
CA LYS A 214 -5.74 -16.53 3.04
C LYS A 214 -5.12 -15.24 2.54
N VAL A 215 -3.82 -15.09 2.74
CA VAL A 215 -3.04 -13.94 2.26
C VAL A 215 -1.98 -14.44 1.29
N GLU A 216 -1.79 -13.71 0.21
CA GLU A 216 -0.74 -13.96 -0.78
C GLU A 216 0.12 -12.71 -0.92
N GLU A 217 1.44 -12.89 -0.99
CA GLU A 217 2.39 -11.79 -1.15
C GLU A 217 3.44 -12.14 -2.21
N TRP A 218 3.75 -11.16 -3.06
CA TRP A 218 4.77 -11.23 -4.11
C TRP A 218 5.71 -10.04 -3.98
N GLN A 219 6.99 -10.29 -3.74
CA GLN A 219 8.01 -9.23 -3.68
C GLN A 219 8.21 -8.60 -5.06
N ILE A 220 8.28 -7.28 -5.12
CA ILE A 220 8.38 -6.47 -6.33
C ILE A 220 9.49 -5.43 -6.16
N GLY A 221 10.37 -5.32 -7.15
CA GLY A 221 11.43 -4.30 -7.12
C GLY A 221 12.58 -4.65 -6.17
N ASP A 222 13.11 -3.64 -5.50
CA ASP A 222 14.25 -3.75 -4.59
C ASP A 222 14.11 -2.86 -3.34
N GLY A 223 15.17 -2.78 -2.51
CA GLY A 223 15.15 -2.00 -1.27
C GLY A 223 15.04 -0.47 -1.44
N PHE A 224 15.09 0.04 -2.66
CA PHE A 224 14.91 1.45 -3.01
C PHE A 224 13.65 1.69 -3.82
N SER A 225 12.93 0.64 -4.19
CA SER A 225 11.64 0.74 -4.87
C SER A 225 10.60 1.42 -3.99
N PHE A 226 9.79 2.26 -4.59
CA PHE A 226 8.65 2.89 -3.96
C PHE A 226 7.39 2.56 -4.75
N ILE A 227 6.85 1.35 -4.51
CA ILE A 227 5.62 0.91 -5.19
C ILE A 227 4.46 1.69 -4.61
N HIS A 228 4.13 2.83 -5.22
CA HIS A 228 3.13 3.73 -4.64
C HIS A 228 1.73 3.15 -4.76
N ASP A 229 1.18 3.01 -5.94
CA ASP A 229 -0.13 2.39 -6.14
C ASP A 229 -0.02 1.08 -6.92
N MET A 230 -0.97 0.18 -6.71
CA MET A 230 -1.20 -0.98 -7.56
C MET A 230 -2.68 -1.06 -7.93
N ASP A 231 -2.96 -1.61 -9.09
CA ASP A 231 -4.33 -1.88 -9.54
C ASP A 231 -4.43 -3.27 -10.19
N VAL A 232 -5.59 -3.88 -10.06
CA VAL A 232 -5.94 -5.14 -10.71
C VAL A 232 -6.67 -4.81 -12.00
N ALA A 233 -6.01 -5.06 -13.12
CA ALA A 233 -6.57 -4.75 -14.43
C ALA A 233 -7.57 -5.82 -14.90
N GLU A 234 -8.31 -5.50 -15.96
CA GLU A 234 -9.31 -6.39 -16.57
C GLU A 234 -8.73 -7.71 -17.09
N ASP A 235 -7.44 -7.74 -17.44
CA ASP A 235 -6.71 -8.96 -17.85
C ASP A 235 -6.35 -9.88 -16.67
N GLY A 236 -6.62 -9.44 -15.43
CA GLY A 236 -6.34 -10.13 -14.20
C GLY A 236 -4.90 -10.02 -13.72
N LYS A 237 -4.05 -9.23 -14.38
CA LYS A 237 -2.71 -8.90 -13.92
C LYS A 237 -2.73 -7.71 -12.96
N PHE A 238 -1.69 -7.61 -12.15
CA PHE A 238 -1.47 -6.52 -11.22
C PHE A 238 -0.44 -5.56 -11.80
N TYR A 239 -0.83 -4.31 -11.91
CA TYR A 239 0.03 -3.23 -12.38
C TYR A 239 0.39 -2.37 -11.17
N GLY A 240 1.66 -1.96 -11.03
CA GLY A 240 2.11 -1.13 -9.92
C GLY A 240 3.15 -0.10 -10.34
N THR A 241 2.98 1.12 -9.86
CA THR A 241 3.88 2.24 -10.13
C THR A 241 5.01 2.28 -9.12
N ASP A 242 6.25 2.24 -9.61
CA ASP A 242 7.46 2.43 -8.79
C ASP A 242 7.95 3.88 -8.94
N GLU A 243 7.52 4.72 -8.01
CA GLU A 243 7.90 6.14 -7.94
C GLU A 243 9.40 6.32 -7.69
N GLY A 244 10.06 5.32 -7.06
CA GLY A 244 11.49 5.33 -6.79
C GLY A 244 12.35 5.21 -8.03
N HIS A 245 11.89 4.45 -9.04
CA HIS A 245 12.71 4.06 -10.20
C HIS A 245 12.15 4.46 -11.56
N ASP A 246 11.02 5.17 -11.65
CA ASP A 246 10.29 5.43 -12.91
C ASP A 246 9.95 4.14 -13.67
N VAL A 247 9.34 3.16 -12.98
CA VAL A 247 9.02 1.84 -13.51
C VAL A 247 7.54 1.53 -13.32
N LEU A 248 6.96 0.85 -14.31
CA LEU A 248 5.70 0.13 -14.18
C LEU A 248 5.99 -1.36 -14.04
N TRP A 249 5.64 -1.95 -12.91
CA TRP A 249 5.73 -3.38 -12.65
C TRP A 249 4.42 -4.08 -12.99
N VAL A 250 4.52 -5.22 -13.66
CA VAL A 250 3.36 -6.05 -14.02
C VAL A 250 3.56 -7.45 -13.48
N LEU A 251 2.65 -7.91 -12.63
CA LEU A 251 2.65 -9.27 -12.06
C LEU A 251 1.47 -10.06 -12.65
N ASP A 252 1.73 -11.24 -13.17
CA ASP A 252 0.68 -12.25 -13.40
C ASP A 252 0.55 -13.13 -12.15
N PRO A 253 -0.50 -12.96 -11.33
CA PRO A 253 -0.63 -13.70 -10.07
C PRO A 253 -0.87 -15.20 -10.26
N ARG A 254 -1.22 -15.65 -11.47
CA ARG A 254 -1.44 -17.08 -11.79
C ARG A 254 -0.12 -17.84 -11.96
N THR A 255 0.91 -17.15 -12.44
CA THR A 255 2.23 -17.75 -12.70
C THR A 255 3.30 -17.24 -11.74
N GLY A 256 3.05 -16.12 -11.07
CA GLY A 256 4.05 -15.38 -10.30
C GLY A 256 5.08 -14.63 -11.17
N GLY A 257 4.85 -14.61 -12.50
CA GLY A 257 5.74 -13.93 -13.44
C GLY A 257 5.67 -12.41 -13.31
N ILE A 258 6.83 -11.75 -13.28
CA ILE A 258 6.96 -10.31 -13.11
C ILE A 258 7.62 -9.73 -14.35
N GLU A 259 7.00 -8.67 -14.92
CA GLU A 259 7.55 -7.87 -15.99
C GLU A 259 7.90 -6.48 -15.46
N ARG A 260 9.04 -5.92 -15.91
CA ARG A 260 9.50 -4.57 -15.58
C ARG A 260 9.47 -3.71 -16.83
N HIS A 261 8.74 -2.60 -16.79
CA HIS A 261 8.64 -1.63 -17.89
C HIS A 261 9.16 -0.28 -17.43
N GLU A 262 10.29 0.15 -17.98
CA GLU A 262 10.84 1.49 -17.72
C GLU A 262 10.01 2.55 -18.43
N LEU A 263 9.69 3.63 -17.72
CA LEU A 263 9.04 4.78 -18.33
C LEU A 263 9.99 5.46 -19.34
N PRO A 264 9.45 6.11 -20.38
CA PRO A 264 10.26 6.86 -21.34
C PRO A 264 11.16 7.88 -20.64
N LYS A 265 12.36 8.10 -21.18
CA LYS A 265 13.28 9.11 -20.63
C LYS A 265 12.68 10.52 -20.71
N SER A 266 12.95 11.32 -19.69
CA SER A 266 12.59 12.74 -19.64
C SER A 266 13.85 13.62 -19.73
N ASP A 267 13.70 14.84 -20.24
CA ASP A 267 14.76 15.86 -20.22
C ASP A 267 14.89 16.54 -18.85
N LEU A 268 13.96 16.25 -17.92
CA LEU A 268 14.01 16.79 -16.56
C LEU A 268 15.15 16.13 -15.75
N PRO A 269 15.74 16.87 -14.81
CA PRO A 269 16.73 16.32 -13.91
C PRO A 269 16.10 15.26 -12.98
N ARG A 270 16.92 14.48 -12.33
CA ARG A 270 16.49 13.56 -11.26
C ARG A 270 15.65 14.32 -10.24
N GLY A 271 14.46 13.78 -9.88
CA GLY A 271 13.46 14.45 -9.04
C GLY A 271 12.55 15.40 -9.79
N GLY A 272 12.69 15.50 -11.12
CA GLY A 272 11.79 16.24 -11.97
C GLY A 272 11.69 17.71 -11.60
N LEU A 273 10.48 18.26 -11.58
CA LEU A 273 10.19 19.64 -11.19
C LEU A 273 10.44 19.94 -9.70
N PHE A 274 10.69 18.90 -8.88
CA PHE A 274 11.00 19.01 -7.46
C PHE A 274 12.50 18.85 -7.14
N SER A 275 13.35 18.74 -8.15
CA SER A 275 14.80 18.57 -8.00
C SER A 275 15.48 19.67 -7.17
N GLY A 276 14.92 20.90 -7.18
CA GLY A 276 15.39 22.01 -6.36
C GLY A 276 15.03 21.93 -4.86
N MET A 277 14.38 20.87 -4.39
CA MET A 277 13.89 20.74 -3.02
C MET A 277 14.54 19.64 -2.18
N HIS A 278 15.69 19.11 -2.54
CA HIS A 278 16.26 17.92 -1.92
C HIS A 278 15.40 16.64 -1.94
N LEU A 279 14.19 16.68 -2.49
CA LEU A 279 13.29 15.53 -2.65
C LEU A 279 13.95 14.36 -3.37
N ALA A 280 14.83 14.67 -4.31
CA ALA A 280 15.42 13.70 -5.20
C ALA A 280 16.60 12.93 -4.62
N ILE A 281 17.20 13.44 -3.54
CA ILE A 281 18.48 12.92 -3.08
C ILE A 281 18.26 11.72 -2.16
N GLY A 282 18.13 10.52 -2.74
CA GLY A 282 18.17 9.26 -2.02
C GLY A 282 16.96 8.36 -2.11
N ILE A 283 15.79 8.86 -2.57
CA ILE A 283 14.59 8.03 -2.75
C ILE A 283 14.24 7.88 -4.23
N PHE A 284 14.24 9.00 -4.98
CA PHE A 284 13.90 8.97 -6.39
C PHE A 284 15.16 8.90 -7.26
N THR A 285 15.24 7.90 -8.12
CA THR A 285 16.33 7.76 -9.10
C THR A 285 15.91 8.32 -10.46
N GLY A 286 14.62 8.48 -10.67
CA GLY A 286 14.00 8.98 -11.90
C GLY A 286 13.59 10.44 -11.85
N SER A 287 12.86 10.86 -12.88
CA SER A 287 12.36 12.21 -13.08
C SER A 287 10.84 12.32 -13.23
N HIS A 288 10.16 11.18 -13.37
CA HIS A 288 8.71 11.13 -13.56
C HIS A 288 7.94 10.98 -12.27
N GLY A 289 8.34 10.06 -11.39
CA GLY A 289 7.63 9.70 -10.18
C GLY A 289 6.21 9.17 -10.47
N PRO A 290 6.08 7.99 -11.13
CA PRO A 290 4.77 7.41 -11.44
C PRO A 290 4.03 7.07 -10.13
N HIS A 291 2.82 7.62 -9.96
CA HIS A 291 2.19 7.67 -8.64
C HIS A 291 0.90 6.86 -8.55
N SER A 292 -0.11 7.18 -9.35
CA SER A 292 -1.42 6.53 -9.31
C SER A 292 -1.84 6.08 -10.70
N MET A 293 -2.77 5.11 -10.78
CA MET A 293 -3.20 4.59 -12.05
C MET A 293 -4.69 4.34 -12.13
N ALA A 294 -5.20 4.24 -13.36
CA ALA A 294 -6.56 3.84 -13.68
C ALA A 294 -6.60 3.19 -15.08
N GLN A 295 -7.57 2.30 -15.32
CA GLN A 295 -7.73 1.63 -16.60
C GLN A 295 -8.95 2.15 -17.34
N THR A 296 -8.82 2.45 -18.64
CA THR A 296 -9.92 2.73 -19.56
C THR A 296 -10.46 1.46 -20.21
N LYS A 297 -11.67 1.51 -20.77
CA LYS A 297 -12.36 0.35 -21.36
C LYS A 297 -11.61 -0.26 -22.56
N ASP A 298 -10.74 0.49 -23.22
CA ASP A 298 -9.86 0.00 -24.30
C ASP A 298 -8.68 -0.82 -23.77
N GLY A 299 -8.53 -0.93 -22.45
CA GLY A 299 -7.52 -1.70 -21.75
C GLY A 299 -6.23 -0.95 -21.45
N ARG A 300 -6.08 0.32 -21.86
CA ARG A 300 -4.90 1.13 -21.51
C ARG A 300 -4.87 1.46 -20.03
N ILE A 301 -3.67 1.41 -19.47
CA ILE A 301 -3.37 1.83 -18.09
C ILE A 301 -2.88 3.27 -18.14
N TRP A 302 -3.56 4.15 -17.42
CA TRP A 302 -3.22 5.56 -17.32
C TRP A 302 -2.54 5.86 -15.98
N ILE A 303 -1.43 6.59 -16.03
CA ILE A 303 -0.53 6.82 -14.90
C ILE A 303 -0.34 8.32 -14.71
N THR A 304 -0.49 8.81 -13.47
CA THR A 304 -0.05 10.16 -13.11
C THR A 304 1.44 10.14 -12.75
N ASN A 305 2.19 11.09 -13.27
CA ASN A 305 3.62 11.25 -12.97
C ASN A 305 3.82 12.52 -12.14
N ALA A 306 3.99 12.31 -10.84
CA ALA A 306 3.97 13.37 -9.85
C ALA A 306 5.12 14.37 -10.02
N LEU A 307 6.33 13.89 -10.34
CA LEU A 307 7.53 14.74 -10.43
C LEU A 307 7.68 15.43 -11.77
N SER A 308 7.20 14.87 -12.86
CA SER A 308 7.29 15.48 -14.20
C SER A 308 6.06 16.30 -14.60
N SER A 309 5.00 16.27 -13.80
CA SER A 309 3.71 16.89 -14.12
C SER A 309 3.15 16.46 -15.47
N THR A 310 3.15 15.15 -15.71
CA THR A 310 2.58 14.51 -16.91
C THR A 310 1.58 13.44 -16.51
N ILE A 311 0.73 13.04 -17.47
CA ILE A 311 0.07 11.73 -17.42
C ILE A 311 0.61 10.87 -18.56
N MET A 312 0.63 9.57 -18.36
CA MET A 312 1.05 8.61 -19.38
C MET A 312 0.00 7.53 -19.57
N SER A 313 -0.17 7.06 -20.79
CA SER A 313 -0.84 5.79 -21.07
C SER A 313 0.18 4.70 -21.33
N PHE A 314 -0.13 3.48 -20.91
CA PHE A 314 0.56 2.25 -21.26
C PHE A 314 -0.41 1.29 -21.93
N ASP A 315 -0.11 0.82 -23.14
CA ASP A 315 -0.88 -0.21 -23.82
C ASP A 315 -0.29 -1.60 -23.48
N PRO A 316 -0.98 -2.45 -22.71
CA PRO A 316 -0.47 -3.77 -22.33
C PRO A 316 -0.20 -4.71 -23.52
N ARG A 317 -0.83 -4.49 -24.67
CA ARG A 317 -0.69 -5.33 -25.88
C ARG A 317 0.58 -5.01 -26.65
N THR A 318 0.89 -3.71 -26.79
CA THR A 318 2.08 -3.23 -27.54
C THR A 318 3.26 -2.94 -26.63
N LYS A 319 3.03 -2.82 -25.31
CA LYS A 319 3.99 -2.42 -24.28
C LYS A 319 4.59 -1.03 -24.53
N GLN A 320 3.82 -0.15 -25.18
CA GLN A 320 4.23 1.21 -25.51
C GLN A 320 3.62 2.22 -24.54
N PHE A 321 4.42 3.24 -24.24
CA PHE A 321 3.97 4.40 -23.48
C PHE A 321 3.71 5.59 -24.38
N GLU A 322 2.74 6.42 -24.00
CA GLU A 322 2.46 7.71 -24.60
C GLU A 322 2.33 8.77 -23.50
N THR A 323 2.95 9.93 -23.69
CA THR A 323 3.09 10.96 -22.63
C THR A 323 2.32 12.22 -22.99
N PHE A 324 1.54 12.74 -22.03
CA PHE A 324 0.73 13.95 -22.17
C PHE A 324 1.12 14.95 -21.06
N PRO A 325 1.73 16.10 -21.41
CA PRO A 325 2.07 17.14 -20.43
C PRO A 325 0.82 17.77 -19.81
N VAL A 326 0.81 17.96 -18.50
CA VAL A 326 -0.26 18.71 -17.84
C VAL A 326 0.01 20.22 -18.01
N PRO A 327 -0.91 20.99 -18.60
CA PRO A 327 -0.66 22.37 -18.96
C PRO A 327 -0.64 23.32 -17.76
N GLY A 328 -0.07 24.53 -18.00
CA GLY A 328 -0.08 25.61 -17.03
C GLY A 328 0.94 25.45 -15.90
N ASP A 329 0.56 25.84 -14.71
CA ASP A 329 1.35 25.77 -13.49
C ASP A 329 1.07 24.52 -12.65
N ALA A 330 0.44 23.52 -13.24
CA ALA A 330 0.10 22.26 -12.59
C ALA A 330 1.34 21.57 -12.03
N LEU A 331 1.27 21.15 -10.76
CA LEU A 331 2.36 20.43 -10.08
C LEU A 331 1.81 19.28 -9.24
N TYR A 332 2.45 18.13 -9.40
CA TYR A 332 2.17 16.91 -8.66
C TYR A 332 0.78 16.32 -9.00
N PRO A 333 0.54 15.87 -10.26
CA PRO A 333 -0.60 15.01 -10.57
C PRO A 333 -0.54 13.76 -9.68
N HIS A 334 -1.67 13.44 -9.00
CA HIS A 334 -1.65 12.47 -7.92
C HIS A 334 -2.67 11.35 -8.15
N THR A 335 -3.79 11.32 -7.48
CA THR A 335 -4.80 10.26 -7.64
C THR A 335 -5.58 10.45 -8.94
N ILE A 336 -5.68 9.41 -9.76
CA ILE A 336 -6.42 9.40 -11.04
C ILE A 336 -7.59 8.42 -10.98
N ARG A 337 -8.71 8.78 -11.62
CA ARG A 337 -9.90 7.92 -11.80
C ARG A 337 -10.50 8.13 -13.17
N VAL A 338 -11.23 7.13 -13.63
CA VAL A 338 -11.94 7.12 -14.92
C VAL A 338 -13.43 7.20 -14.66
N ASP A 339 -14.13 8.07 -15.40
CA ASP A 339 -15.58 8.11 -15.37
C ASP A 339 -16.21 7.11 -16.36
N ARG A 340 -17.55 7.07 -16.41
CA ARG A 340 -18.29 6.16 -17.29
C ARG A 340 -18.05 6.37 -18.79
N ASP A 341 -17.55 7.54 -19.19
CA ASP A 341 -17.31 7.94 -20.57
C ASP A 341 -15.83 7.78 -20.98
N ASP A 342 -15.03 7.16 -20.12
CA ASP A 342 -13.57 6.99 -20.21
C ASP A 342 -12.78 8.30 -20.09
N VAL A 343 -13.38 9.35 -19.52
CA VAL A 343 -12.68 10.60 -19.21
C VAL A 343 -11.90 10.43 -17.90
N LEU A 344 -10.65 10.85 -17.93
CA LEU A 344 -9.75 10.80 -16.77
C LEU A 344 -9.92 12.06 -15.92
N TRP A 345 -10.01 11.85 -14.61
CA TRP A 345 -10.04 12.91 -13.62
C TRP A 345 -8.93 12.67 -12.60
N PHE A 346 -8.12 13.68 -12.31
CA PHE A 346 -7.01 13.53 -11.38
C PHE A 346 -6.78 14.78 -10.55
N THR A 347 -6.35 14.57 -9.31
CA THR A 347 -5.94 15.66 -8.41
C THR A 347 -4.55 16.15 -8.78
N ILE A 348 -4.31 17.47 -8.61
CA ILE A 348 -3.03 18.12 -8.80
C ILE A 348 -2.69 18.83 -7.49
N VAL A 349 -1.94 18.11 -6.66
CA VAL A 349 -1.87 18.34 -5.21
C VAL A 349 -1.17 19.63 -4.85
N ALA A 350 0.00 19.90 -5.45
CA ALA A 350 0.87 21.00 -5.05
C ALA A 350 0.40 22.35 -5.59
N SER A 351 -0.57 22.40 -6.50
CA SER A 351 -1.13 23.62 -7.09
C SER A 351 -2.63 23.80 -6.86
N ASN A 352 -3.25 22.99 -6.00
CA ASN A 352 -4.67 23.06 -5.66
C ASN A 352 -5.60 23.03 -6.89
N GLN A 353 -5.41 22.04 -7.75
CA GLN A 353 -6.12 21.92 -9.03
C GLN A 353 -6.67 20.51 -9.24
N ILE A 354 -7.59 20.39 -10.21
CA ILE A 354 -8.07 19.13 -10.79
C ILE A 354 -7.78 19.15 -12.29
N GLY A 355 -7.23 18.04 -12.78
CA GLY A 355 -7.08 17.78 -14.20
C GLY A 355 -8.24 16.90 -14.71
N ARG A 356 -8.70 17.21 -15.92
CA ARG A 356 -9.64 16.42 -16.71
C ARG A 356 -9.00 16.17 -18.07
N PHE A 357 -8.93 14.92 -18.50
CA PHE A 357 -8.39 14.54 -19.79
C PHE A 357 -9.33 13.58 -20.51
N ASP A 358 -9.67 13.88 -21.74
CA ASP A 358 -10.46 13.00 -22.60
C ASP A 358 -9.53 12.27 -23.59
N PRO A 359 -9.30 10.96 -23.42
CA PRO A 359 -8.41 10.19 -24.28
C PRO A 359 -8.84 10.11 -25.76
N LYS A 360 -10.13 10.36 -26.05
CA LYS A 360 -10.65 10.29 -27.43
C LYS A 360 -10.30 11.53 -28.23
N THR A 361 -10.21 12.67 -27.57
CA THR A 361 -9.93 13.97 -28.20
C THR A 361 -8.56 14.51 -27.84
N GLU A 362 -7.86 13.87 -26.89
CA GLU A 362 -6.60 14.30 -26.28
C GLU A 362 -6.68 15.71 -25.64
N GLN A 363 -7.89 16.15 -25.35
CA GLN A 363 -8.10 17.46 -24.73
C GLN A 363 -7.91 17.37 -23.22
N MET A 364 -7.01 18.23 -22.70
CA MET A 364 -6.75 18.37 -21.27
C MET A 364 -7.23 19.72 -20.77
N THR A 365 -7.99 19.70 -19.69
CA THR A 365 -8.45 20.88 -18.96
C THR A 365 -7.94 20.83 -17.52
N VAL A 366 -7.41 21.94 -17.02
CA VAL A 366 -6.99 22.08 -15.63
C VAL A 366 -7.82 23.18 -14.98
N MET A 367 -8.45 22.88 -13.86
CA MET A 367 -9.28 23.81 -13.11
C MET A 367 -8.73 24.04 -11.70
N ARG A 368 -8.72 25.30 -11.25
CA ARG A 368 -8.36 25.64 -9.87
C ARG A 368 -9.53 25.39 -8.94
N LEU A 369 -9.22 24.89 -7.75
CA LEU A 369 -10.17 24.71 -6.67
C LEU A 369 -10.18 25.93 -5.73
N PRO A 370 -11.25 26.13 -4.93
CA PRO A 370 -11.26 27.17 -3.89
C PRO A 370 -10.08 27.02 -2.93
N SER A 371 -9.35 28.08 -2.63
CA SER A 371 -8.17 28.00 -1.76
C SER A 371 -8.51 27.87 -0.26
N ASN A 372 -9.74 28.21 0.13
CA ASN A 372 -10.25 28.12 1.52
C ASN A 372 -9.45 28.94 2.54
N GLY A 373 -8.92 30.10 2.12
CA GLY A 373 -8.22 31.04 2.98
C GLY A 373 -7.15 31.85 2.27
N PHE A 374 -6.83 33.03 2.82
CA PHE A 374 -5.90 33.98 2.21
C PHE A 374 -4.49 33.41 2.03
N PHE A 375 -3.93 32.80 3.08
CA PHE A 375 -2.57 32.24 3.01
C PHE A 375 -2.48 31.07 2.03
N ARG A 376 -3.51 30.22 1.95
CA ARG A 376 -3.60 29.16 0.95
C ARG A 376 -3.69 29.72 -0.46
N TRP A 377 -4.47 30.78 -0.65
CA TRP A 377 -4.55 31.47 -1.94
C TRP A 377 -3.19 32.01 -2.39
N VAL A 378 -2.44 32.66 -1.49
CA VAL A 378 -1.07 33.10 -1.77
C VAL A 378 -0.17 31.93 -2.13
N SER A 379 -0.26 30.84 -1.37
CA SER A 379 0.51 29.62 -1.60
C SER A 379 0.18 28.98 -2.96
N ASP A 380 -1.11 28.83 -3.28
CA ASP A 380 -1.58 28.28 -4.55
C ASP A 380 -1.06 29.07 -5.77
N MET A 381 -0.84 30.38 -5.62
CA MET A 381 -0.34 31.26 -6.68
C MET A 381 1.20 31.24 -6.80
N LEU A 382 1.91 31.18 -5.69
CA LEU A 382 3.37 31.33 -5.67
C LEU A 382 4.13 30.02 -5.70
N PHE A 383 3.66 29.00 -4.98
CA PHE A 383 4.39 27.76 -4.75
C PHE A 383 4.72 27.01 -6.06
N PRO A 384 3.80 26.84 -7.02
CA PRO A 384 4.11 26.19 -8.29
C PRO A 384 5.21 26.91 -9.09
N THR A 385 5.16 28.24 -9.13
CA THR A 385 6.16 29.04 -9.84
C THR A 385 7.53 28.94 -9.18
N LEU A 386 7.57 29.02 -7.84
CA LEU A 386 8.83 28.92 -7.08
C LEU A 386 9.48 27.55 -7.27
N LEU A 387 8.70 26.45 -7.26
CA LEU A 387 9.22 25.11 -7.49
C LEU A 387 9.79 24.94 -8.90
N ARG A 388 9.11 25.45 -9.92
CA ARG A 388 9.62 25.42 -11.30
C ARG A 388 10.92 26.21 -11.45
N ILE A 389 11.02 27.38 -10.85
CA ILE A 389 12.27 28.16 -10.86
C ILE A 389 13.39 27.37 -10.15
N ALA A 390 13.10 26.79 -9.00
CA ALA A 390 14.08 25.99 -8.26
C ALA A 390 14.57 24.76 -9.04
N SER A 391 13.72 24.14 -9.85
CA SER A 391 14.11 22.99 -10.68
C SER A 391 15.13 23.32 -11.78
N TRP A 392 15.28 24.59 -12.11
CA TRP A 392 16.33 25.05 -13.04
C TRP A 392 17.73 25.06 -12.40
N PHE A 393 17.80 24.99 -11.07
CA PHE A 393 19.03 25.04 -10.28
C PHE A 393 19.09 23.84 -9.29
N PRO A 394 19.06 22.61 -9.79
CA PRO A 394 18.92 21.41 -8.94
C PRO A 394 20.10 21.24 -7.95
N ASP A 395 21.29 21.74 -8.31
CA ASP A 395 22.48 21.68 -7.45
C ASP A 395 22.53 22.81 -6.40
N GLU A 396 21.67 23.82 -6.56
CA GLU A 396 21.56 24.98 -5.67
C GLU A 396 20.26 24.96 -4.85
N ALA A 397 19.75 23.79 -4.58
CA ALA A 397 18.48 23.51 -3.87
C ALA A 397 18.30 24.26 -2.54
N LEU A 398 19.36 24.84 -2.01
CA LEU A 398 19.37 25.68 -0.80
C LEU A 398 18.60 26.98 -0.93
N LEU A 399 18.32 27.47 -2.15
CA LEU A 399 17.58 28.71 -2.37
C LEU A 399 16.11 28.62 -1.93
N LEU A 400 15.54 27.41 -1.89
CA LEU A 400 14.20 27.14 -1.41
C LEU A 400 14.22 26.21 -0.17
N ASP A 401 15.13 26.45 0.75
CA ASP A 401 15.07 25.79 2.06
C ASP A 401 13.87 26.32 2.85
N PHE A 402 12.71 25.68 2.63
CA PHE A 402 11.50 25.94 3.41
C PHE A 402 11.68 25.65 4.91
N SER A 403 12.77 24.97 5.30
CA SER A 403 13.09 24.69 6.69
C SER A 403 13.26 25.96 7.53
N HIS A 404 13.73 27.04 6.94
CA HIS A 404 13.95 28.31 7.63
C HIS A 404 12.72 29.24 7.63
N HIS A 405 11.73 29.01 6.77
CA HIS A 405 10.58 29.88 6.58
C HIS A 405 9.24 29.27 7.06
N ARG A 406 9.29 28.22 7.89
CA ARG A 406 8.11 27.45 8.30
C ARG A 406 7.40 28.01 9.53
N PHE A 407 6.89 29.22 9.43
CA PHE A 407 6.04 29.76 10.49
C PHE A 407 4.55 29.37 10.33
N LEU A 408 4.12 28.96 9.12
CA LEU A 408 2.73 28.60 8.84
C LEU A 408 2.48 27.07 8.79
N GLY A 409 3.55 26.27 8.60
CA GLY A 409 3.44 24.80 8.51
C GLY A 409 2.56 24.31 7.35
N TYR A 410 1.99 23.11 7.50
CA TYR A 410 1.16 22.44 6.47
C TYR A 410 -0.16 23.17 6.18
N THR A 411 -0.61 24.06 7.03
CA THR A 411 -1.88 24.76 6.89
C THR A 411 -1.93 25.74 5.70
N VAL A 412 -0.80 26.05 5.11
CA VAL A 412 -0.71 26.94 3.92
C VAL A 412 -1.11 26.23 2.61
N LEU A 413 -1.24 24.91 2.60
CA LEU A 413 -1.68 24.17 1.43
C LEU A 413 -3.11 23.67 1.60
N ALA A 414 -3.88 23.62 0.52
CA ALA A 414 -5.19 22.98 0.49
C ALA A 414 -5.08 21.46 0.30
N PHE A 415 -4.24 21.03 -0.61
CA PHE A 415 -3.80 19.69 -0.87
C PHE A 415 -4.95 18.75 -1.30
N PRO A 416 -5.56 18.92 -2.49
CA PRO A 416 -6.53 17.98 -3.04
C PRO A 416 -5.84 16.64 -3.29
N TYR A 417 -6.23 15.60 -2.54
CA TYR A 417 -5.48 14.35 -2.45
C TYR A 417 -6.14 13.20 -3.17
N GLY A 418 -7.24 12.69 -2.66
CA GLY A 418 -8.01 11.63 -3.28
C GLY A 418 -9.15 12.17 -4.13
N ILE A 419 -9.56 11.41 -5.14
CA ILE A 419 -10.65 11.71 -6.05
C ILE A 419 -11.41 10.42 -6.36
N ASP A 420 -12.73 10.50 -6.54
CA ASP A 420 -13.54 9.41 -7.05
C ASP A 420 -14.77 9.92 -7.80
N VAL A 421 -15.38 9.06 -8.59
CA VAL A 421 -16.57 9.37 -9.39
C VAL A 421 -17.79 8.69 -8.80
N ASN A 422 -18.82 9.46 -8.51
CA ASN A 422 -20.08 8.93 -8.00
C ASN A 422 -20.76 8.04 -9.07
N PRO A 423 -20.96 6.74 -8.81
CA PRO A 423 -21.50 5.82 -9.81
C PRO A 423 -22.97 6.11 -10.17
N LYS A 424 -23.71 6.84 -9.32
CA LYS A 424 -25.12 7.15 -9.54
C LYS A 424 -25.33 8.32 -10.50
N ASP A 425 -24.66 9.45 -10.26
CA ASP A 425 -24.91 10.68 -11.02
C ASP A 425 -23.73 11.11 -11.91
N GLY A 426 -22.57 10.44 -11.78
CA GLY A 426 -21.36 10.76 -12.51
C GLY A 426 -20.63 12.01 -12.02
N SER A 427 -21.08 12.64 -10.93
CA SER A 427 -20.35 13.74 -10.32
C SER A 427 -18.99 13.31 -9.81
N VAL A 428 -18.00 14.19 -9.91
CA VAL A 428 -16.63 13.91 -9.49
C VAL A 428 -16.41 14.51 -8.12
N TRP A 429 -15.84 13.73 -7.20
CA TRP A 429 -15.62 14.16 -5.82
C TRP A 429 -14.17 14.01 -5.41
N TYR A 430 -13.68 14.98 -4.65
CA TYR A 430 -12.31 15.00 -4.14
C TYR A 430 -12.27 15.28 -2.64
N ALA A 431 -11.14 14.95 -2.01
CA ALA A 431 -10.85 15.30 -0.63
C ALA A 431 -9.63 16.23 -0.56
N LYS A 432 -9.73 17.31 0.22
CA LYS A 432 -8.63 18.22 0.54
C LYS A 432 -8.04 17.91 1.91
N LEU A 433 -6.89 17.28 1.90
CA LEU A 433 -6.24 16.73 3.09
C LEU A 433 -6.02 17.79 4.18
N TYR A 434 -5.43 18.92 3.84
CA TYR A 434 -5.08 19.98 4.81
C TYR A 434 -6.13 21.08 4.95
N ALA A 435 -7.07 21.16 4.02
CA ALA A 435 -8.21 22.06 4.17
C ALA A 435 -9.38 21.43 4.92
N ASN A 436 -9.33 20.12 5.19
CA ASN A 436 -10.39 19.36 5.87
C ASN A 436 -11.76 19.51 5.17
N ARG A 437 -11.76 19.33 3.84
CA ARG A 437 -12.95 19.44 3.01
C ARG A 437 -13.08 18.29 2.04
N ILE A 438 -14.30 18.01 1.65
CA ILE A 438 -14.63 17.27 0.45
C ILE A 438 -15.30 18.21 -0.54
N GLY A 439 -15.12 17.98 -1.83
CA GLY A 439 -15.72 18.82 -2.87
C GLY A 439 -16.36 17.97 -3.96
N ARG A 440 -17.46 18.49 -4.50
CA ARG A 440 -18.21 17.96 -5.65
C ARG A 440 -17.95 18.84 -6.86
N ILE A 441 -17.67 18.23 -7.98
CA ILE A 441 -17.55 18.88 -9.31
C ILE A 441 -18.68 18.33 -10.17
N ASP A 442 -19.46 19.20 -10.78
CA ASP A 442 -20.35 18.81 -11.86
C ASP A 442 -19.52 18.61 -13.14
N PRO A 443 -19.51 17.41 -13.75
CA PRO A 443 -18.62 17.13 -14.88
C PRO A 443 -18.99 17.89 -16.17
N LYS A 444 -20.19 18.49 -16.24
CA LYS A 444 -20.67 19.26 -17.41
C LYS A 444 -20.40 20.75 -17.28
N THR A 445 -20.73 21.32 -16.09
CA THR A 445 -20.58 22.76 -15.85
C THR A 445 -19.25 23.14 -15.23
N LEU A 446 -18.54 22.16 -14.64
CA LEU A 446 -17.31 22.31 -13.84
C LEU A 446 -17.52 23.16 -12.57
N GLU A 447 -18.78 23.35 -12.15
CA GLU A 447 -19.10 24.01 -10.90
C GLU A 447 -18.66 23.18 -9.69
N VAL A 448 -18.09 23.85 -8.69
CA VAL A 448 -17.54 23.24 -7.47
C VAL A 448 -18.40 23.61 -6.27
N THR A 449 -18.76 22.59 -5.50
CA THR A 449 -19.38 22.76 -4.17
C THR A 449 -18.53 22.04 -3.14
N GLU A 450 -18.18 22.69 -2.02
CA GLU A 450 -17.35 22.09 -0.96
C GLU A 450 -18.10 21.97 0.37
N TYR A 451 -17.78 20.91 1.10
CA TYR A 451 -18.31 20.60 2.43
C TYR A 451 -17.16 20.43 3.41
N GLU A 452 -17.30 20.99 4.61
CA GLU A 452 -16.33 20.80 5.69
C GLU A 452 -16.51 19.43 6.33
N THR A 453 -15.39 18.72 6.54
CA THR A 453 -15.44 17.41 7.21
C THR A 453 -15.41 17.55 8.73
N PRO A 454 -16.18 16.75 9.48
CA PRO A 454 -16.20 16.82 10.94
C PRO A 454 -14.89 16.36 11.58
N LEU A 455 -14.09 15.55 10.85
CA LEU A 455 -12.79 15.05 11.28
C LEU A 455 -11.71 15.49 10.30
N LYS A 456 -10.47 15.61 10.80
CA LYS A 456 -9.32 16.12 10.04
C LYS A 456 -8.67 15.03 9.19
N GLY A 457 -7.98 15.48 8.14
CA GLY A 457 -7.18 14.62 7.28
C GLY A 457 -7.99 13.68 6.38
N PRO A 458 -9.06 14.14 5.67
CA PRO A 458 -9.73 13.33 4.67
C PRO A 458 -8.75 13.01 3.54
N ARG A 459 -8.51 11.70 3.26
CA ARG A 459 -7.38 11.33 2.40
C ARG A 459 -7.77 10.73 1.06
N ARG A 460 -8.00 9.43 0.97
CA ARG A 460 -8.34 8.74 -0.29
C ARG A 460 -9.72 8.09 -0.20
N PRO A 461 -10.77 8.86 -0.49
CA PRO A 461 -12.16 8.39 -0.39
C PRO A 461 -12.58 7.55 -1.58
N ARG A 462 -13.66 6.77 -1.40
CA ARG A 462 -14.33 5.99 -2.45
C ARG A 462 -15.84 6.00 -2.29
N PHE A 463 -16.52 5.89 -3.42
CA PHE A 463 -17.96 5.65 -3.45
C PHE A 463 -18.29 4.17 -3.38
N ASP A 464 -19.35 3.83 -2.65
CA ASP A 464 -20.01 2.56 -2.82
C ASP A 464 -21.04 2.60 -3.98
N SER A 465 -21.71 1.47 -4.23
CA SER A 465 -22.72 1.35 -5.29
C SER A 465 -23.97 2.21 -5.02
N ASP A 466 -24.20 2.60 -3.77
CA ASP A 466 -25.34 3.41 -3.36
C ASP A 466 -25.07 4.91 -3.44
N GLY A 467 -23.86 5.31 -3.86
CA GLY A 467 -23.43 6.69 -3.97
C GLY A 467 -23.10 7.32 -2.62
N ILE A 468 -22.82 6.51 -1.61
CA ILE A 468 -22.28 6.95 -0.33
C ILE A 468 -20.79 7.12 -0.45
N PHE A 469 -20.25 8.22 0.05
CA PHE A 469 -18.83 8.55 0.00
C PHE A 469 -18.16 8.16 1.31
N TRP A 470 -17.30 7.15 1.24
CA TRP A 470 -16.51 6.65 2.37
C TRP A 470 -15.15 7.32 2.39
N ILE A 471 -14.75 7.87 3.53
CA ILE A 471 -13.60 8.77 3.65
C ILE A 471 -12.72 8.34 4.82
N PRO A 472 -11.44 7.98 4.59
CA PRO A 472 -10.52 7.74 5.69
C PRO A 472 -10.06 9.08 6.27
N SER A 473 -10.21 9.26 7.58
CA SER A 473 -9.66 10.38 8.34
C SER A 473 -8.31 9.96 8.89
N PHE A 474 -7.25 10.27 8.14
CA PHE A 474 -5.88 9.85 8.44
C PHE A 474 -5.38 10.41 9.78
N ASP A 475 -5.59 11.70 10.02
CA ASP A 475 -5.08 12.40 11.19
C ASP A 475 -5.78 11.99 12.48
N GLU A 476 -7.04 11.60 12.39
CA GLU A 476 -7.88 11.28 13.55
C GLU A 476 -8.06 9.76 13.75
N GLY A 477 -7.54 8.93 12.84
CA GLY A 477 -7.67 7.48 12.92
C GLY A 477 -9.12 7.02 12.90
N ALA A 478 -9.90 7.48 11.91
CA ALA A 478 -11.32 7.20 11.81
C ALA A 478 -11.76 6.92 10.36
N LEU A 479 -12.91 6.26 10.24
CA LEU A 479 -13.65 6.12 9.00
C LEU A 479 -14.85 7.07 9.04
N MET A 480 -15.03 7.90 8.02
CA MET A 480 -16.21 8.72 7.82
C MET A 480 -17.07 8.18 6.68
N ARG A 481 -18.37 8.32 6.83
CA ARG A 481 -19.40 8.12 5.80
C ARG A 481 -20.06 9.46 5.52
N PHE A 482 -20.16 9.83 4.26
CA PHE A 482 -20.90 11.01 3.83
C PHE A 482 -21.98 10.61 2.84
N ASP A 483 -23.20 11.06 3.07
CA ASP A 483 -24.32 10.87 2.18
C ASP A 483 -24.58 12.16 1.39
N PRO A 484 -24.28 12.18 0.07
CA PRO A 484 -24.47 13.38 -0.76
C PRO A 484 -25.92 13.83 -0.88
N ALA A 485 -26.90 12.92 -0.72
CA ALA A 485 -28.32 13.24 -0.85
C ALA A 485 -28.85 14.01 0.37
N THR A 486 -28.35 13.68 1.56
CA THR A 486 -28.79 14.28 2.83
C THR A 486 -27.79 15.28 3.40
N VAL A 487 -26.57 15.33 2.85
CA VAL A 487 -25.42 16.13 3.34
C VAL A 487 -25.09 15.81 4.81
N GLN A 488 -25.19 14.53 5.17
CA GLN A 488 -24.94 14.06 6.54
C GLN A 488 -23.66 13.25 6.64
N PHE A 489 -22.93 13.44 7.76
CA PHE A 489 -21.75 12.66 8.12
C PHE A 489 -22.07 11.71 9.27
N GLU A 490 -21.49 10.50 9.17
CA GLU A 490 -21.32 9.57 10.29
C GLU A 490 -19.84 9.20 10.38
N SER A 491 -19.35 8.76 11.56
CA SER A 491 -17.96 8.35 11.72
C SER A 491 -17.78 7.26 12.77
N TRP A 492 -16.71 6.45 12.58
CA TRP A 492 -16.32 5.37 13.49
C TRP A 492 -14.82 5.42 13.71
N LYS A 493 -14.42 5.30 14.96
CA LYS A 493 -12.99 5.20 15.33
C LYS A 493 -12.42 3.89 14.80
N VAL A 494 -11.27 3.95 14.14
CA VAL A 494 -10.53 2.75 13.74
C VAL A 494 -9.93 2.11 15.00
N PRO A 495 -10.13 0.80 15.24
CA PRO A 495 -9.63 0.15 16.44
C PRO A 495 -8.10 0.05 16.43
N GLY A 496 -7.44 0.51 17.49
CA GLY A 496 -6.05 0.23 17.80
C GLY A 496 -5.86 -1.23 18.26
N VAL A 497 -4.62 -1.70 18.35
CA VAL A 497 -4.28 -3.06 18.83
C VAL A 497 -4.06 -3.10 20.34
N ALA A 498 -3.95 -1.95 20.98
CA ALA A 498 -3.93 -1.81 22.45
C ALA A 498 -4.47 -0.43 22.87
N PRO A 499 -4.86 -0.26 24.16
CA PRO A 499 -5.31 1.03 24.68
C PRO A 499 -4.25 2.13 24.49
N GLY A 500 -4.67 3.31 24.01
CA GLY A 500 -3.79 4.45 23.76
C GLY A 500 -3.07 4.44 22.40
N GLU A 501 -3.08 3.35 21.68
CA GLU A 501 -2.58 3.26 20.31
C GLU A 501 -3.59 3.85 19.32
N TYR A 502 -3.10 4.23 18.15
CA TYR A 502 -3.92 4.80 17.08
C TYR A 502 -3.48 4.30 15.71
N GLU A 503 -4.39 4.37 14.76
CA GLU A 503 -4.14 3.98 13.38
C GLU A 503 -4.12 5.19 12.45
N THR A 504 -3.46 5.01 11.32
CA THR A 504 -3.45 5.99 10.23
C THR A 504 -4.04 5.35 8.97
N PRO A 505 -5.37 5.45 8.80
CA PRO A 505 -6.02 4.92 7.61
C PRO A 505 -5.65 5.75 6.38
N TYR A 506 -4.75 5.24 5.54
CA TYR A 506 -4.24 5.96 4.38
C TYR A 506 -5.24 6.00 3.22
N ALA A 507 -5.71 4.83 2.83
CA ALA A 507 -6.65 4.64 1.75
C ALA A 507 -7.70 3.59 2.13
N LEU A 508 -8.78 3.60 1.40
CA LEU A 508 -9.83 2.58 1.45
C LEU A 508 -10.36 2.30 0.05
N ASN A 509 -11.04 1.17 -0.10
CA ASN A 509 -11.90 0.92 -1.25
C ASN A 509 -13.12 0.11 -0.79
N VAL A 510 -14.20 0.16 -1.56
CA VAL A 510 -15.46 -0.52 -1.25
C VAL A 510 -15.62 -1.71 -2.19
N HIS A 511 -15.76 -2.89 -1.63
CA HIS A 511 -16.12 -4.08 -2.39
C HIS A 511 -17.59 -3.99 -2.81
N ARG A 512 -17.83 -3.48 -4.00
CA ARG A 512 -19.18 -3.14 -4.49
C ARG A 512 -20.22 -4.27 -4.37
N PRO A 513 -19.87 -5.56 -4.62
CA PRO A 513 -20.83 -6.65 -4.49
C PRO A 513 -21.36 -6.86 -3.06
N THR A 514 -20.56 -6.57 -2.02
CA THR A 514 -20.95 -6.78 -0.61
C THR A 514 -21.17 -5.48 0.16
N GLY A 515 -20.78 -4.33 -0.39
CA GLY A 515 -20.81 -3.04 0.29
C GLY A 515 -19.80 -2.89 1.43
N GLU A 516 -18.92 -3.85 1.64
CA GLU A 516 -17.89 -3.80 2.70
C GLU A 516 -16.75 -2.85 2.34
N VAL A 517 -16.31 -2.08 3.33
CA VAL A 517 -15.22 -1.11 3.18
C VAL A 517 -13.91 -1.74 3.67
N TRP A 518 -12.93 -1.80 2.78
CA TRP A 518 -11.59 -2.29 3.08
C TRP A 518 -10.61 -1.13 3.19
N MET A 519 -9.77 -1.11 4.23
CA MET A 519 -8.91 0.02 4.52
C MET A 519 -7.58 -0.39 5.16
N ALA A 520 -6.57 0.47 5.01
CA ALA A 520 -5.26 0.32 5.61
C ALA A 520 -5.27 0.67 7.10
N ALA A 521 -4.52 -0.09 7.91
CA ALA A 521 -4.15 0.24 9.29
C ALA A 521 -2.61 0.22 9.38
N ASN A 522 -1.98 1.30 8.90
CA ASN A 522 -0.57 1.35 8.57
C ASN A 522 0.37 1.38 9.79
N ASN A 523 -0.12 1.75 10.97
CA ASN A 523 0.71 1.75 12.17
C ASN A 523 0.76 0.39 12.88
N SER A 524 -0.02 -0.61 12.43
CA SER A 524 -0.08 -1.94 13.06
C SER A 524 -0.04 -3.10 12.08
N ASP A 525 0.39 -2.85 10.83
CA ASP A 525 0.52 -3.86 9.79
C ASP A 525 -0.76 -4.70 9.60
N ARG A 526 -1.93 -4.03 9.44
CA ARG A 526 -3.21 -4.69 9.25
C ARG A 526 -3.96 -4.16 8.04
N ILE A 527 -4.73 -5.04 7.42
CA ILE A 527 -5.86 -4.67 6.56
C ILE A 527 -7.12 -4.80 7.41
N LEU A 528 -7.98 -3.79 7.35
CA LEU A 528 -9.25 -3.78 8.07
C LEU A 528 -10.41 -3.87 7.08
N ARG A 529 -11.44 -4.61 7.48
CA ARG A 529 -12.74 -4.67 6.82
C ARG A 529 -13.80 -4.11 7.74
N PHE A 530 -14.50 -3.08 7.29
CA PHE A 530 -15.65 -2.53 7.98
C PHE A 530 -16.95 -2.97 7.32
N SER A 531 -17.87 -3.50 8.11
CA SER A 531 -19.20 -3.85 7.65
C SER A 531 -20.18 -2.72 7.97
N PRO A 532 -20.75 -2.01 6.96
CA PRO A 532 -21.75 -0.98 7.19
C PRO A 532 -23.02 -1.50 7.86
N ALA A 533 -23.38 -2.75 7.60
CA ALA A 533 -24.59 -3.37 8.17
C ALA A 533 -24.49 -3.58 9.68
N THR A 534 -23.33 -3.99 10.19
CA THR A 534 -23.10 -4.25 11.62
C THR A 534 -22.32 -3.15 12.32
N LYS A 535 -21.77 -2.20 11.59
CA LYS A 535 -20.90 -1.11 12.08
C LYS A 535 -19.67 -1.62 12.84
N THR A 536 -19.11 -2.76 12.41
CA THR A 536 -17.99 -3.42 13.07
C THR A 536 -16.78 -3.53 12.15
N PHE A 537 -15.58 -3.45 12.76
CA PHE A 537 -14.32 -3.71 12.09
C PHE A 537 -13.87 -5.15 12.30
N ARG A 538 -13.19 -5.71 11.30
CA ARG A 538 -12.46 -6.98 11.36
C ARG A 538 -11.02 -6.76 10.92
N SER A 539 -10.08 -7.42 11.60
CA SER A 539 -8.65 -7.28 11.35
C SER A 539 -8.10 -8.48 10.58
N TYR A 540 -7.24 -8.20 9.61
CA TYR A 540 -6.41 -9.16 8.88
C TYR A 540 -4.95 -8.72 9.07
N PRO A 541 -4.23 -9.26 10.09
CA PRO A 541 -2.82 -8.94 10.30
C PRO A 541 -1.98 -9.35 9.10
N SER A 542 -1.07 -8.46 8.67
CA SER A 542 -0.13 -8.75 7.60
C SER A 542 0.96 -9.71 8.05
N PRO A 543 1.31 -10.73 7.25
CA PRO A 543 2.41 -11.63 7.57
C PRO A 543 3.78 -10.95 7.53
N THR A 544 3.90 -9.84 6.77
CA THR A 544 5.10 -8.99 6.70
C THR A 544 4.96 -7.81 7.65
N ARG A 545 6.03 -7.51 8.39
CA ARG A 545 6.12 -6.35 9.30
C ARG A 545 6.66 -5.11 8.60
N VAL A 546 6.37 -3.95 9.18
CA VAL A 546 6.84 -2.63 8.73
C VAL A 546 6.37 -2.32 7.31
N THR A 547 5.10 -2.63 7.05
CA THR A 547 4.45 -2.33 5.77
C THR A 547 3.82 -0.94 5.78
N PHE A 548 3.53 -0.40 4.61
CA PHE A 548 2.72 0.80 4.45
C PHE A 548 1.82 0.62 3.24
N LEU A 549 0.57 0.26 3.48
CA LEU A 549 -0.40 -0.05 2.45
C LEU A 549 -0.87 1.24 1.76
N ARG A 550 -0.97 1.19 0.44
CA ARG A 550 -1.38 2.33 -0.39
C ARG A 550 -2.83 2.18 -0.84
N ASP A 551 -3.12 2.21 -2.13
CA ASP A 551 -4.49 2.05 -2.61
C ASP A 551 -4.95 0.58 -2.59
N PHE A 552 -6.24 0.35 -2.69
CA PHE A 552 -6.84 -0.98 -2.73
C PHE A 552 -7.56 -1.22 -4.05
N SER A 553 -7.37 -2.42 -4.60
CA SER A 553 -8.09 -2.92 -5.76
C SER A 553 -8.67 -4.31 -5.49
N PHE A 554 -9.66 -4.72 -6.28
CA PHE A 554 -10.32 -6.01 -6.12
C PHE A 554 -10.14 -6.87 -7.37
N THR A 555 -9.83 -8.15 -7.17
CA THR A 555 -9.88 -9.12 -8.25
C THR A 555 -11.33 -9.54 -8.55
N LYS A 556 -11.55 -10.12 -9.73
CA LYS A 556 -12.88 -10.60 -10.13
C LYS A 556 -13.42 -11.72 -9.23
N ASP A 557 -12.55 -12.46 -8.57
CA ASP A 557 -12.88 -13.51 -7.61
C ASP A 557 -13.01 -13.02 -6.15
N GLY A 558 -12.93 -11.69 -5.94
CA GLY A 558 -13.24 -11.04 -4.67
C GLY A 558 -12.07 -10.93 -3.69
N ARG A 559 -10.84 -11.19 -4.11
CA ARG A 559 -9.64 -10.85 -3.31
C ARG A 559 -9.46 -9.35 -3.28
N VAL A 560 -9.01 -8.83 -2.14
CA VAL A 560 -8.64 -7.43 -1.97
C VAL A 560 -7.11 -7.31 -1.98
N CYS A 561 -6.59 -6.46 -2.86
CA CYS A 561 -5.16 -6.34 -3.10
C CYS A 561 -4.67 -4.91 -2.85
N SER A 562 -3.41 -4.78 -2.43
CA SER A 562 -2.73 -3.50 -2.20
C SER A 562 -1.22 -3.66 -2.40
N SER A 563 -0.49 -2.55 -2.47
CA SER A 563 0.96 -2.54 -2.39
C SER A 563 1.42 -2.34 -0.94
N GLN A 564 2.46 -3.07 -0.53
CA GLN A 564 3.21 -2.83 0.71
C GLN A 564 4.43 -1.98 0.35
N SER A 565 4.45 -0.73 0.81
CA SER A 565 5.38 0.27 0.27
C SER A 565 5.84 1.26 1.35
N ASN A 566 6.48 0.74 2.39
CA ASN A 566 7.13 1.60 3.37
C ASN A 566 8.34 2.31 2.75
N LEU A 567 8.67 3.52 3.19
CA LEU A 567 9.84 4.28 2.74
C LEU A 567 10.87 4.41 3.87
N PRO A 568 12.13 4.04 3.63
CA PRO A 568 12.63 3.28 2.48
C PRO A 568 12.16 1.83 2.51
N ALA A 569 12.10 1.18 1.34
CA ALA A 569 11.64 -0.20 1.24
C ALA A 569 12.52 -1.19 2.01
N TYR A 570 13.81 -0.93 2.14
CA TYR A 570 14.72 -1.77 2.94
C TYR A 570 14.37 -1.81 4.45
N ALA A 571 13.47 -0.96 4.94
CA ALA A 571 12.95 -1.05 6.31
C ALA A 571 11.81 -2.08 6.45
N ILE A 572 11.20 -2.53 5.35
CA ILE A 572 10.21 -3.61 5.34
C ILE A 572 10.91 -4.92 5.74
N GLU A 573 10.21 -5.80 6.44
CA GLU A 573 10.72 -7.16 6.69
C GLU A 573 10.98 -7.87 5.35
N GLY A 574 12.21 -8.33 5.13
CA GLY A 574 12.66 -8.87 3.85
C GLY A 574 13.27 -7.82 2.91
N ALA A 575 13.29 -6.54 3.33
CA ALA A 575 13.98 -5.43 2.68
C ALA A 575 13.50 -5.09 1.24
N VAL A 576 12.33 -5.57 0.84
CA VAL A 576 11.75 -5.38 -0.50
C VAL A 576 10.24 -5.16 -0.37
N PRO A 577 9.62 -4.25 -1.15
CA PRO A 577 8.19 -4.09 -1.17
C PRO A 577 7.49 -5.29 -1.81
N ALA A 578 6.18 -5.40 -1.63
CA ALA A 578 5.41 -6.50 -2.18
C ALA A 578 4.00 -6.05 -2.62
N TYR A 579 3.40 -6.80 -3.53
CA TYR A 579 1.94 -6.84 -3.63
C TYR A 579 1.40 -7.82 -2.61
N ILE A 580 0.29 -7.47 -1.98
CA ILE A 580 -0.43 -8.29 -1.02
C ILE A 580 -1.87 -8.42 -1.43
N CYS A 581 -2.42 -9.63 -1.37
CA CYS A 581 -3.85 -9.88 -1.55
C CYS A 581 -4.40 -10.67 -0.35
N VAL A 582 -5.55 -10.25 0.13
CA VAL A 582 -6.36 -11.00 1.12
C VAL A 582 -7.55 -11.62 0.41
N ASP A 583 -7.67 -12.93 0.51
CA ASP A 583 -8.83 -13.70 0.14
C ASP A 583 -9.64 -14.06 1.39
N PRO A 584 -10.82 -13.48 1.61
CA PRO A 584 -11.57 -13.68 2.85
C PRO A 584 -12.04 -15.13 3.09
N THR A 585 -12.00 -15.98 2.05
CA THR A 585 -12.47 -17.37 2.10
C THR A 585 -11.44 -18.39 1.63
N GLY A 586 -10.24 -17.95 1.28
CA GLY A 586 -9.18 -18.82 0.73
C GLY A 586 -8.74 -19.92 1.69
N GLY A 587 -8.60 -19.60 2.98
CA GLY A 587 -8.24 -20.58 4.00
C GLY A 587 -9.34 -21.62 4.27
N GLU A 588 -10.61 -21.26 4.13
CA GLU A 588 -11.72 -22.20 4.18
C GLU A 588 -11.67 -23.18 3.01
N ARG A 589 -11.37 -22.71 1.79
CA ARG A 589 -11.17 -23.56 0.62
C ARG A 589 -9.97 -24.50 0.79
N ASP A 590 -8.86 -24.01 1.33
CA ASP A 590 -7.68 -24.82 1.61
C ASP A 590 -7.98 -25.94 2.62
N ARG A 591 -8.72 -25.65 3.70
CA ARG A 591 -9.19 -26.67 4.67
C ARG A 591 -10.05 -27.74 4.01
N ALA A 592 -10.99 -27.32 3.17
CA ALA A 592 -11.86 -28.25 2.45
C ALA A 592 -11.04 -29.15 1.49
N ALA A 593 -10.09 -28.57 0.76
CA ALA A 593 -9.23 -29.32 -0.16
C ALA A 593 -8.36 -30.36 0.58
N VAL A 594 -7.72 -29.98 1.68
CA VAL A 594 -6.89 -30.91 2.47
C VAL A 594 -7.72 -32.05 3.10
N ALA A 595 -8.94 -31.75 3.56
CA ALA A 595 -9.84 -32.74 4.14
C ALA A 595 -10.30 -33.85 3.15
N THR A 596 -10.20 -33.61 1.84
CA THR A 596 -10.56 -34.59 0.80
C THR A 596 -9.40 -35.50 0.40
N VAL A 597 -8.18 -35.26 0.91
CA VAL A 597 -7.01 -36.12 0.62
C VAL A 597 -7.09 -37.41 1.47
N PRO A 598 -7.05 -38.63 0.87
CA PRO A 598 -7.05 -39.85 1.62
C PRO A 598 -5.87 -39.96 2.59
N ALA A 599 -6.09 -40.49 3.78
CA ALA A 599 -5.08 -40.59 4.85
C ALA A 599 -3.83 -41.42 4.46
N ASP A 600 -3.92 -42.25 3.44
CA ASP A 600 -2.83 -43.15 2.99
C ASP A 600 -1.74 -42.45 2.16
N VAL A 601 -1.93 -41.16 1.78
CA VAL A 601 -0.97 -40.38 0.97
C VAL A 601 -0.07 -39.48 1.85
N SER A 602 -0.25 -39.49 3.16
CA SER A 602 0.56 -38.72 4.11
C SER A 602 1.96 -39.34 4.30
N GLY A 603 2.85 -39.11 3.35
CA GLY A 603 4.27 -39.42 3.49
C GLY A 603 4.88 -38.58 4.62
N GLY A 604 5.41 -39.25 5.65
CA GLY A 604 6.09 -38.60 6.74
C GLY A 604 7.30 -37.79 6.25
N SER A 605 7.17 -36.45 6.28
CA SER A 605 8.28 -35.53 6.04
C SER A 605 9.16 -35.50 7.28
N THR A 606 10.47 -35.79 7.12
CA THR A 606 11.47 -35.60 8.18
C THR A 606 11.81 -34.09 8.22
N ALA A 607 11.26 -33.39 9.22
CA ALA A 607 11.62 -32.01 9.49
C ALA A 607 13.08 -31.92 9.97
N THR A 608 13.93 -31.24 9.22
CA THR A 608 15.29 -30.89 9.66
C THR A 608 15.20 -29.57 10.45
N ARG A 609 15.55 -29.61 11.74
CA ARG A 609 15.60 -28.40 12.57
C ARG A 609 16.67 -27.45 12.06
N ALA A 610 16.31 -26.25 11.63
CA ALA A 610 17.24 -25.12 11.58
C ALA A 610 17.41 -24.55 13.01
N GLN A 611 18.67 -24.34 13.41
CA GLN A 611 19.08 -23.74 14.69
C GLN A 611 18.83 -22.23 14.71
#